data_4180f6132b3ac206da92e2e8379fcbfc
#
_entry.id   4180f6132b3ac206da92e2e8379fcbfc
#
_cell.length_a   1.000
_cell.length_b   1.000
_cell.length_c   1.000
_cell.angle_alpha   90.00
_cell.angle_beta   90.00
_cell.angle_gamma   90.00
#
_symmetry.space_group_name_H-M   'P 1'
#
loop_
_entity.id
_entity.type
_entity.pdbx_description
1 polymer ?
#
loop_
_entity_poly.entity_id
_entity_poly.type
_entity_poly.pdbx_seq_one_letter_code
_entity_poly.pdbx_strand_id
1 'polypeptide(L)'
;STDFCTLLKELVEENAVPMSRIDDACARVLRMKMRLGLFETPDTCADDYPLFGSREFAADATRAAVESMVLLKNDGHLLPLKHGSRILIAGPNADSMRALNGGWTYTWQGQLTDDFAQEHNTILQAMRQRFGNDNIIYAPGVTYAPHDWNDWGRENEPDFDSAVRAAESADVIMACVGETSYCETPGNTDDLHLSANQRELVRRLAATGKPLLLI
;
A
#
# COMPACT_ATOMS: atom_id res chain seq x y z
N SER A 1 -24.21 -1.90 -19.32
CA SER A 1 -23.86 -2.70 -20.50
C SER A 1 -24.98 -2.62 -21.54
N THR A 2 -24.67 -2.82 -22.80
CA THR A 2 -25.63 -2.76 -23.91
C THR A 2 -26.74 -3.81 -23.76
N ASP A 3 -26.36 -5.01 -23.31
CA ASP A 3 -27.31 -6.12 -23.12
C ASP A 3 -28.36 -5.80 -22.07
N PHE A 4 -28.01 -5.11 -20.99
CA PHE A 4 -28.96 -4.68 -19.98
C PHE A 4 -30.06 -3.79 -20.57
N CYS A 5 -29.71 -2.82 -21.44
CA CYS A 5 -30.66 -1.94 -22.06
C CYS A 5 -31.59 -2.69 -23.00
N THR A 6 -31.07 -3.64 -23.79
CA THR A 6 -31.85 -4.46 -24.73
C THR A 6 -32.83 -5.34 -23.96
N LEU A 7 -32.35 -6.10 -22.97
CA LEU A 7 -33.21 -6.99 -22.17
C LEU A 7 -34.27 -6.23 -21.36
N LEU A 8 -33.92 -5.06 -20.80
CA LEU A 8 -34.90 -4.24 -20.08
C LEU A 8 -35.99 -3.72 -21.00
N LYS A 9 -35.64 -3.32 -22.22
CA LYS A 9 -36.62 -2.88 -23.24
C LYS A 9 -37.57 -4.02 -23.59
N GLU A 10 -37.06 -5.23 -23.84
CA GLU A 10 -37.87 -6.43 -24.13
C GLU A 10 -38.85 -6.71 -22.99
N LEU A 11 -38.39 -6.68 -21.71
CA LEU A 11 -39.24 -6.88 -20.55
C LEU A 11 -40.39 -5.85 -20.44
N VAL A 12 -40.14 -4.62 -20.86
CA VAL A 12 -41.22 -3.58 -20.92
C VAL A 12 -42.18 -3.87 -22.04
N GLU A 13 -41.71 -4.24 -23.24
CA GLU A 13 -42.54 -4.57 -24.40
C GLU A 13 -43.42 -5.83 -24.14
N GLU A 14 -42.89 -6.78 -23.38
CA GLU A 14 -43.63 -7.97 -22.93
C GLU A 14 -44.57 -7.69 -21.74
N ASN A 15 -44.66 -6.47 -21.24
CA ASN A 15 -45.38 -6.08 -20.03
C ASN A 15 -44.97 -6.79 -18.74
N ALA A 16 -43.78 -7.39 -18.70
CA ALA A 16 -43.21 -7.99 -17.49
C ALA A 16 -42.70 -6.92 -16.50
N VAL A 17 -42.28 -5.76 -17.01
CA VAL A 17 -41.90 -4.58 -16.23
C VAL A 17 -42.75 -3.41 -16.68
N PRO A 18 -43.55 -2.76 -15.80
CA PRO A 18 -44.33 -1.61 -16.19
C PRO A 18 -43.46 -0.38 -16.45
N MET A 19 -43.79 0.46 -17.42
CA MET A 19 -43.06 1.68 -17.76
C MET A 19 -42.91 2.62 -16.56
N SER A 20 -43.90 2.68 -15.67
CA SER A 20 -43.85 3.49 -14.46
C SER A 20 -42.68 3.12 -13.53
N ARG A 21 -42.21 1.85 -13.55
CA ARG A 21 -41.02 1.43 -12.80
C ARG A 21 -39.76 2.02 -13.42
N ILE A 22 -39.70 2.12 -14.73
CA ILE A 22 -38.59 2.73 -15.45
C ILE A 22 -38.55 4.23 -15.18
N ASP A 23 -39.71 4.89 -15.26
CA ASP A 23 -39.84 6.33 -14.99
C ASP A 23 -39.41 6.67 -13.55
N ASP A 24 -39.81 5.87 -12.56
CA ASP A 24 -39.37 6.04 -11.17
C ASP A 24 -37.83 5.90 -11.04
N ALA A 25 -37.24 4.90 -11.68
CA ALA A 25 -35.78 4.71 -11.65
C ALA A 25 -35.04 5.90 -12.27
N CYS A 26 -35.47 6.36 -13.45
CA CYS A 26 -34.92 7.52 -14.10
C CYS A 26 -35.09 8.79 -13.26
N ALA A 27 -36.26 9.01 -12.70
CA ALA A 27 -36.56 10.17 -11.86
C ALA A 27 -35.67 10.21 -10.61
N ARG A 28 -35.35 9.07 -10.00
CA ARG A 28 -34.43 9.00 -8.86
C ARG A 28 -33.00 9.43 -9.23
N VAL A 29 -32.49 8.92 -10.35
CA VAL A 29 -31.14 9.27 -10.83
C VAL A 29 -31.09 10.76 -11.23
N LEU A 30 -32.07 11.24 -11.99
CA LEU A 30 -32.15 12.65 -12.41
C LEU A 30 -32.28 13.60 -11.22
N ARG A 31 -33.08 13.25 -10.22
CA ARG A 31 -33.21 14.04 -8.98
C ARG A 31 -31.90 14.15 -8.25
N MET A 32 -31.11 13.08 -8.19
CA MET A 32 -29.77 13.10 -7.58
C MET A 32 -28.85 14.04 -8.36
N LYS A 33 -28.82 13.95 -9.69
CA LYS A 33 -28.02 14.83 -10.55
C LYS A 33 -28.41 16.31 -10.39
N MET A 34 -29.71 16.59 -10.32
CA MET A 34 -30.20 17.95 -10.08
C MET A 34 -29.80 18.50 -8.72
N ARG A 35 -29.89 17.66 -7.66
CA ARG A 35 -29.48 18.05 -6.30
C ARG A 35 -27.98 18.33 -6.18
N LEU A 36 -27.17 17.68 -7.01
CA LEU A 36 -25.73 17.88 -7.11
C LEU A 36 -25.35 19.06 -8.01
N GLY A 37 -26.32 19.70 -8.68
CA GLY A 37 -26.06 20.81 -9.61
C GLY A 37 -25.33 20.41 -10.89
N LEU A 38 -25.39 19.11 -11.29
CA LEU A 38 -24.61 18.61 -12.43
C LEU A 38 -25.10 19.13 -13.78
N PHE A 39 -26.27 19.72 -13.85
CA PHE A 39 -26.79 20.35 -15.06
C PHE A 39 -26.34 21.81 -15.20
N GLU A 40 -26.17 22.49 -14.08
CA GLU A 40 -25.70 23.86 -14.00
C GLU A 40 -24.16 23.95 -14.01
N THR A 41 -23.50 22.97 -13.38
CA THR A 41 -22.04 22.92 -13.26
C THR A 41 -21.56 21.49 -13.55
N PRO A 42 -21.56 21.06 -14.83
CA PRO A 42 -21.21 19.68 -15.22
C PRO A 42 -19.73 19.36 -15.02
N ASP A 43 -18.87 20.37 -15.11
CA ASP A 43 -17.43 20.25 -15.01
C ASP A 43 -16.91 20.89 -13.73
N THR A 44 -15.85 20.30 -13.20
CA THR A 44 -15.12 20.79 -12.02
C THR A 44 -13.74 21.26 -12.47
N CYS A 45 -13.38 22.50 -12.14
CA CYS A 45 -12.05 23.02 -12.41
C CYS A 45 -11.14 22.80 -11.19
N ALA A 46 -9.94 22.31 -11.40
CA ALA A 46 -8.96 22.13 -10.32
C ALA A 46 -8.61 23.45 -9.61
N ASP A 47 -8.70 24.57 -10.32
CA ASP A 47 -8.43 25.91 -9.78
C ASP A 47 -9.43 26.34 -8.71
N ASP A 48 -10.63 25.75 -8.69
CA ASP A 48 -11.65 25.98 -7.66
C ASP A 48 -11.30 25.33 -6.32
N TYR A 49 -10.26 24.48 -6.28
CA TYR A 49 -9.82 23.72 -5.13
C TYR A 49 -8.35 23.96 -4.79
N PRO A 50 -7.96 25.17 -4.39
CA PRO A 50 -6.54 25.54 -4.21
C PRO A 50 -5.84 24.77 -3.08
N LEU A 51 -6.60 24.12 -2.18
CA LEU A 51 -6.03 23.26 -1.14
C LEU A 51 -5.79 21.82 -1.60
N PHE A 52 -6.29 21.42 -2.77
CA PHE A 52 -6.04 20.08 -3.31
C PHE A 52 -4.55 19.91 -3.61
N GLY A 53 -3.92 18.91 -2.99
CA GLY A 53 -2.48 18.68 -3.10
C GLY A 53 -1.60 19.73 -2.41
N SER A 54 -2.17 20.61 -1.57
CA SER A 54 -1.42 21.63 -0.86
C SER A 54 -0.50 21.06 0.23
N ARG A 55 0.51 21.85 0.64
CA ARG A 55 1.37 21.49 1.78
C ARG A 55 0.60 21.37 3.09
N GLU A 56 -0.48 22.12 3.24
CA GLU A 56 -1.37 22.06 4.41
C GLU A 56 -2.04 20.68 4.49
N PHE A 57 -2.64 20.21 3.40
CA PHE A 57 -3.25 18.89 3.34
C PHE A 57 -2.23 17.75 3.45
N ALA A 58 -1.01 17.94 2.90
CA ALA A 58 0.08 16.97 3.07
C ALA A 58 0.51 16.88 4.56
N ALA A 59 0.53 17.99 5.30
CA ALA A 59 0.82 17.97 6.72
C ALA A 59 -0.28 17.23 7.53
N ASP A 60 -1.55 17.43 7.18
CA ASP A 60 -2.67 16.71 7.80
C ASP A 60 -2.61 15.20 7.49
N ALA A 61 -2.31 14.84 6.25
CA ALA A 61 -2.11 13.43 5.86
C ALA A 61 -0.94 12.79 6.64
N THR A 62 0.17 13.52 6.79
CA THR A 62 1.32 13.07 7.58
C THR A 62 0.94 12.84 9.05
N ARG A 63 0.18 13.77 9.65
CA ARG A 63 -0.29 13.62 11.02
C ARG A 63 -1.19 12.40 11.18
N ALA A 64 -2.13 12.20 10.26
CA ALA A 64 -3.01 11.03 10.26
C ALA A 64 -2.21 9.72 10.13
N ALA A 65 -1.21 9.68 9.23
CA ALA A 65 -0.33 8.52 9.09
C ALA A 65 0.45 8.21 10.37
N VAL A 66 1.02 9.22 11.02
CA VAL A 66 1.74 9.06 12.30
C VAL A 66 0.80 8.53 13.40
N GLU A 67 -0.40 9.07 13.50
CA GLU A 67 -1.39 8.66 14.51
C GLU A 67 -1.96 7.25 14.24
N SER A 68 -1.89 6.76 12.99
CA SER A 68 -2.35 5.41 12.64
C SER A 68 -1.37 4.29 12.98
N MET A 69 -0.11 4.61 13.30
CA MET A 69 0.89 3.62 13.64
C MET A 69 0.60 2.97 15.00
N VAL A 70 0.60 1.64 15.03
CA VAL A 70 0.31 0.89 16.26
C VAL A 70 1.57 0.19 16.75
N LEU A 71 1.98 0.52 17.99
CA LEU A 71 3.07 -0.17 18.67
C LEU A 71 2.54 -1.43 19.34
N LEU A 72 2.79 -2.59 18.72
CA LEU A 72 2.28 -3.88 19.23
C LEU A 72 3.10 -4.43 20.40
N LYS A 73 4.43 -4.19 20.39
CA LYS A 73 5.35 -4.71 21.42
C LYS A 73 6.61 -3.88 21.52
N ASN A 74 7.02 -3.52 22.74
CA ASN A 74 8.30 -2.87 23.03
C ASN A 74 8.78 -3.20 24.47
N ASP A 75 8.62 -4.45 24.91
CA ASP A 75 8.91 -4.90 26.29
C ASP A 75 10.38 -4.71 26.67
N GLY A 76 11.28 -4.86 25.68
CA GLY A 76 12.72 -4.67 25.88
C GLY A 76 13.20 -3.22 25.71
N HIS A 77 12.27 -2.25 25.56
CA HIS A 77 12.59 -0.84 25.33
C HIS A 77 13.59 -0.60 24.18
N LEU A 78 13.47 -1.38 23.09
CA LEU A 78 14.26 -1.22 21.88
C LEU A 78 13.97 0.12 21.19
N LEU A 79 12.73 0.54 21.21
CA LEU A 79 12.30 1.84 20.70
C LEU A 79 12.24 2.88 21.84
N PRO A 80 12.65 4.13 21.58
CA PRO A 80 13.22 4.65 20.32
C PRO A 80 14.64 4.14 20.06
N LEU A 81 14.97 3.94 18.77
CA LEU A 81 16.32 3.53 18.37
C LEU A 81 17.36 4.60 18.76
N LYS A 82 18.50 4.16 19.24
CA LYS A 82 19.58 5.09 19.66
C LYS A 82 20.31 5.65 18.45
N HIS A 83 20.61 6.94 18.47
CA HIS A 83 21.48 7.57 17.48
C HIS A 83 22.89 6.92 17.53
N GLY A 84 23.47 6.74 16.33
CA GLY A 84 24.77 6.10 16.19
C GLY A 84 24.76 4.58 16.16
N SER A 85 23.59 3.93 16.37
CA SER A 85 23.46 2.49 16.17
C SER A 85 23.64 2.12 14.70
N ARG A 86 24.37 1.05 14.45
CA ARG A 86 24.41 0.42 13.12
C ARG A 86 23.21 -0.49 12.94
N ILE A 87 22.40 -0.17 11.94
CA ILE A 87 21.09 -0.81 11.73
C ILE A 87 21.11 -1.58 10.42
N LEU A 88 20.90 -2.89 10.49
CA LEU A 88 20.58 -3.68 9.32
C LEU A 88 19.11 -3.46 8.96
N ILE A 89 18.85 -3.09 7.73
CA ILE A 89 17.49 -3.04 7.16
C ILE A 89 17.33 -4.21 6.18
N ALA A 90 16.35 -5.05 6.42
CA ALA A 90 16.04 -6.24 5.64
C ALA A 90 14.54 -6.31 5.31
N GLY A 91 14.17 -7.23 4.43
CA GLY A 91 12.78 -7.47 4.02
C GLY A 91 12.37 -6.70 2.77
N PRO A 92 11.34 -7.22 2.05
CA PRO A 92 10.93 -6.69 0.74
C PRO A 92 10.28 -5.32 0.82
N ASN A 93 9.71 -4.93 1.97
CA ASN A 93 9.01 -3.65 2.14
C ASN A 93 9.96 -2.49 2.49
N ALA A 94 11.26 -2.77 2.69
CA ALA A 94 12.22 -1.76 3.11
C ALA A 94 12.43 -0.65 2.08
N ASP A 95 12.48 -1.00 0.81
CA ASP A 95 12.79 -0.09 -0.30
C ASP A 95 11.78 -0.23 -1.45
N SER A 96 10.50 -0.11 -1.13
CA SER A 96 9.39 -0.15 -2.09
C SER A 96 8.28 0.80 -1.67
N MET A 97 8.00 1.79 -2.49
CA MET A 97 6.83 2.66 -2.33
C MET A 97 5.54 1.89 -2.60
N ARG A 98 5.58 0.93 -3.51
CA ARG A 98 4.45 0.04 -3.79
C ARG A 98 4.01 -0.70 -2.52
N ALA A 99 4.93 -1.25 -1.74
CA ALA A 99 4.62 -1.97 -0.50
C ALA A 99 4.14 -1.05 0.64
N LEU A 100 4.50 0.24 0.61
CA LEU A 100 4.05 1.24 1.59
C LEU A 100 2.67 1.82 1.28
N ASN A 101 2.11 1.51 0.12
CA ASN A 101 0.82 2.02 -0.34
C ASN A 101 -0.12 0.86 -0.67
N GLY A 102 -1.40 1.15 -0.71
CA GLY A 102 -2.43 0.17 -1.04
C GLY A 102 -2.89 0.25 -2.50
N GLY A 103 -3.85 -0.58 -2.84
CA GLY A 103 -4.59 -0.47 -4.09
C GLY A 103 -5.24 0.91 -4.24
N TRP A 104 -5.54 1.32 -5.47
CA TRP A 104 -6.03 2.64 -5.84
C TRP A 104 -5.06 3.80 -5.58
N THR A 105 -3.80 3.50 -5.27
CA THR A 105 -2.74 4.52 -5.21
C THR A 105 -2.16 4.70 -6.62
N TYR A 106 -2.42 5.82 -7.27
CA TYR A 106 -2.12 6.18 -8.66
C TYR A 106 -2.76 5.24 -9.70
N THR A 107 -2.76 3.95 -9.48
CA THR A 107 -3.33 2.94 -10.38
C THR A 107 -4.24 1.99 -9.62
N TRP A 108 -5.06 1.22 -10.34
CA TRP A 108 -6.05 0.34 -9.72
C TRP A 108 -5.46 -0.55 -8.63
N GLN A 109 -4.39 -1.28 -8.90
CA GLN A 109 -3.78 -2.18 -7.92
C GLN A 109 -2.59 -1.54 -7.16
N GLY A 110 -2.27 -0.27 -7.42
CA GLY A 110 -1.11 0.40 -6.83
C GLY A 110 0.24 -0.12 -7.36
N GLN A 111 0.24 -0.88 -8.43
CA GLN A 111 1.42 -1.59 -8.94
C GLN A 111 2.51 -0.68 -9.53
N LEU A 112 2.17 0.55 -9.87
CA LEU A 112 3.12 1.54 -10.42
C LEU A 112 3.48 2.64 -9.41
N THR A 113 3.22 2.42 -8.14
CA THR A 113 3.50 3.46 -7.11
C THR A 113 4.99 3.80 -7.03
N ASP A 114 5.88 2.84 -7.24
CA ASP A 114 7.33 3.10 -7.26
C ASP A 114 7.73 4.08 -8.38
N ASP A 115 7.01 4.10 -9.51
CA ASP A 115 7.26 5.01 -10.63
C ASP A 115 6.73 6.43 -10.37
N PHE A 116 5.59 6.55 -9.69
CA PHE A 116 4.91 7.83 -9.48
C PHE A 116 5.29 8.55 -8.19
N ALA A 117 5.69 7.82 -7.15
CA ALA A 117 5.94 8.36 -5.81
C ALA A 117 7.44 8.66 -5.54
N GLN A 118 8.23 8.95 -6.58
CA GLN A 118 9.68 9.13 -6.47
C GLN A 118 10.12 10.31 -5.59
N GLU A 119 9.25 11.25 -5.32
CA GLU A 119 9.49 12.40 -4.42
C GLU A 119 9.31 12.06 -2.94
N HIS A 120 8.82 10.87 -2.62
CA HIS A 120 8.62 10.39 -1.27
C HIS A 120 9.67 9.34 -0.89
N ASN A 121 9.99 9.27 0.40
CA ASN A 121 10.99 8.34 0.90
C ASN A 121 10.41 6.93 1.14
N THR A 122 11.15 5.92 0.73
CA THR A 122 10.99 4.56 1.27
C THR A 122 11.45 4.49 2.73
N ILE A 123 11.17 3.40 3.44
CA ILE A 123 11.68 3.18 4.80
C ILE A 123 13.21 3.26 4.79
N LEU A 124 13.88 2.61 3.84
CA LEU A 124 15.33 2.62 3.70
C LEU A 124 15.88 4.05 3.54
N GLN A 125 15.26 4.83 2.67
CA GLN A 125 15.68 6.22 2.41
C GLN A 125 15.45 7.10 3.64
N ALA A 126 14.31 6.98 4.32
CA ALA A 126 14.02 7.70 5.54
C ALA A 126 15.00 7.34 6.68
N MET A 127 15.35 6.06 6.82
CA MET A 127 16.33 5.61 7.81
C MET A 127 17.73 6.14 7.51
N ARG A 128 18.15 6.16 6.24
CA ARG A 128 19.41 6.78 5.84
C ARG A 128 19.48 8.26 6.14
N GLN A 129 18.39 8.99 5.90
CA GLN A 129 18.30 10.41 6.25
C GLN A 129 18.34 10.63 7.77
N ARG A 130 17.72 9.76 8.54
CA ARG A 130 17.60 9.91 9.99
C ARG A 130 18.87 9.52 10.75
N PHE A 131 19.55 8.44 10.34
CA PHE A 131 20.67 7.83 11.08
C PHE A 131 22.02 8.01 10.38
N GLY A 132 22.05 8.49 9.13
CA GLY A 132 23.23 8.61 8.28
C GLY A 132 23.51 7.32 7.50
N ASN A 133 24.01 7.47 6.27
CA ASN A 133 24.27 6.35 5.36
C ASN A 133 25.24 5.31 5.96
N ASP A 134 26.26 5.77 6.69
CA ASP A 134 27.30 4.90 7.25
C ASP A 134 26.78 3.99 8.38
N ASN A 135 25.65 4.35 8.98
CA ASN A 135 24.99 3.57 10.02
C ASN A 135 23.93 2.61 9.50
N ILE A 136 23.60 2.67 8.20
CA ILE A 136 22.58 1.81 7.60
C ILE A 136 23.22 0.77 6.70
N ILE A 137 23.02 -0.49 7.06
CA ILE A 137 23.38 -1.65 6.25
C ILE A 137 22.10 -2.10 5.55
N TYR A 138 22.13 -2.31 4.25
CA TYR A 138 20.97 -2.81 3.51
C TYR A 138 21.27 -4.17 2.90
N ALA A 139 20.55 -5.17 3.36
CA ALA A 139 20.59 -6.52 2.83
C ALA A 139 19.16 -7.11 2.92
N PRO A 140 18.36 -6.97 1.87
CA PRO A 140 16.92 -7.29 1.91
C PRO A 140 16.64 -8.76 2.22
N GLY A 141 17.46 -9.68 1.74
CA GLY A 141 17.26 -11.12 1.89
C GLY A 141 16.07 -11.68 1.10
N VAL A 142 14.99 -10.92 0.98
CA VAL A 142 13.81 -11.18 0.14
C VAL A 142 13.46 -9.89 -0.58
N THR A 143 13.10 -9.99 -1.84
CA THR A 143 12.63 -8.86 -2.67
C THR A 143 11.46 -9.29 -3.52
N TYR A 144 10.58 -8.33 -3.88
CA TYR A 144 9.51 -8.61 -4.84
C TYR A 144 10.06 -8.71 -6.25
N ALA A 145 9.51 -9.65 -7.02
CA ALA A 145 9.70 -9.71 -8.45
C ALA A 145 8.93 -8.57 -9.15
N PRO A 146 9.25 -8.26 -10.42
CA PRO A 146 8.43 -7.37 -11.22
C PRO A 146 6.96 -7.80 -11.19
N HIS A 147 6.07 -6.81 -11.23
CA HIS A 147 4.63 -7.04 -11.17
C HIS A 147 4.16 -8.05 -12.22
N ASP A 148 3.35 -9.00 -11.79
CA ASP A 148 2.69 -10.00 -12.64
C ASP A 148 1.21 -10.05 -12.29
N TRP A 149 0.32 -9.93 -13.29
CA TRP A 149 -1.12 -9.95 -13.11
C TRP A 149 -1.69 -11.28 -12.59
N ASN A 150 -0.92 -12.37 -12.70
CA ASN A 150 -1.30 -13.69 -12.22
C ASN A 150 -0.69 -14.04 -10.87
N ASP A 151 0.30 -13.25 -10.40
CA ASP A 151 1.00 -13.49 -9.14
C ASP A 151 1.46 -12.16 -8.52
N TRP A 152 0.55 -11.55 -7.77
CA TRP A 152 0.73 -10.22 -7.18
C TRP A 152 1.86 -10.13 -6.16
N GLY A 153 2.05 -11.19 -5.42
CA GLY A 153 3.01 -11.27 -4.32
C GLY A 153 4.31 -11.98 -4.68
N ARG A 154 4.56 -12.23 -5.98
CA ARG A 154 5.74 -12.98 -6.40
C ARG A 154 7.03 -12.35 -5.90
N GLU A 155 7.87 -13.18 -5.29
CA GLU A 155 9.18 -12.82 -4.79
C GLU A 155 10.28 -13.39 -5.70
N ASN A 156 11.43 -12.72 -5.70
CA ASN A 156 12.64 -13.24 -6.31
C ASN A 156 13.22 -14.38 -5.45
N GLU A 157 14.18 -15.13 -6.00
CA GLU A 157 14.95 -16.09 -5.22
C GLU A 157 15.57 -15.41 -4.00
N PRO A 158 15.34 -15.90 -2.77
CA PRO A 158 15.80 -15.24 -1.56
C PRO A 158 17.30 -15.40 -1.33
N ASP A 159 17.96 -14.37 -0.83
CA ASP A 159 19.36 -14.41 -0.37
C ASP A 159 19.42 -14.23 1.17
N PHE A 160 18.96 -15.23 1.88
CA PHE A 160 18.97 -15.22 3.35
C PHE A 160 20.37 -15.12 3.93
N ASP A 161 21.37 -15.75 3.31
CA ASP A 161 22.73 -15.83 3.83
C ASP A 161 23.40 -14.46 3.81
N SER A 162 23.13 -13.64 2.80
CA SER A 162 23.59 -12.25 2.74
C SER A 162 23.01 -11.42 3.88
N ALA A 163 21.71 -11.54 4.14
CA ALA A 163 21.05 -10.83 5.23
C ALA A 163 21.59 -11.25 6.61
N VAL A 164 21.79 -12.55 6.82
CA VAL A 164 22.34 -13.07 8.09
C VAL A 164 23.78 -12.60 8.30
N ARG A 165 24.64 -12.68 7.27
CA ARG A 165 26.02 -12.17 7.36
C ARG A 165 26.04 -10.66 7.64
N ALA A 166 25.16 -9.88 7.02
CA ALA A 166 25.06 -8.44 7.26
C ALA A 166 24.69 -8.12 8.72
N ALA A 167 23.90 -8.98 9.37
CA ALA A 167 23.50 -8.82 10.76
C ALA A 167 24.69 -8.91 11.74
N GLU A 168 25.80 -9.58 11.39
CA GLU A 168 26.98 -9.68 12.24
C GLU A 168 27.55 -8.31 12.61
N SER A 169 27.53 -7.37 11.67
CA SER A 169 28.06 -6.03 11.84
C SER A 169 27.03 -4.99 12.31
N ALA A 170 25.79 -5.39 12.55
CA ALA A 170 24.72 -4.52 13.03
C ALA A 170 24.55 -4.61 14.55
N ASP A 171 24.10 -3.50 15.16
CA ASP A 171 23.67 -3.46 16.55
C ASP A 171 22.18 -3.85 16.69
N VAL A 172 21.39 -3.51 15.68
CA VAL A 172 19.94 -3.75 15.60
C VAL A 172 19.56 -4.18 14.19
N ILE A 173 18.60 -5.07 14.09
CA ILE A 173 17.99 -5.47 12.83
C ILE A 173 16.60 -4.86 12.74
N MET A 174 16.28 -4.25 11.59
CA MET A 174 14.94 -3.82 11.22
C MET A 174 14.47 -4.67 10.05
N ALA A 175 13.49 -5.54 10.27
CA ALA A 175 12.90 -6.37 9.24
C ALA A 175 11.56 -5.77 8.80
N CYS A 176 11.52 -5.28 7.56
CA CYS A 176 10.35 -4.67 6.92
C CYS A 176 9.66 -5.74 6.07
N VAL A 177 8.60 -6.33 6.62
CA VAL A 177 7.87 -7.44 6.01
C VAL A 177 6.40 -7.10 5.86
N GLY A 178 5.74 -7.74 4.92
CA GLY A 178 4.35 -7.48 4.64
C GLY A 178 3.94 -7.99 3.27
N GLU A 179 2.81 -7.55 2.81
CA GLU A 179 2.33 -7.82 1.48
C GLU A 179 2.58 -6.62 0.57
N THR A 180 2.58 -6.86 -0.73
CA THR A 180 2.59 -5.79 -1.74
C THR A 180 1.20 -5.21 -1.93
N SER A 181 1.08 -4.12 -2.70
CA SER A 181 -0.22 -3.49 -2.99
C SER A 181 -1.12 -4.40 -3.81
N TYR A 182 -2.37 -4.48 -3.41
CA TYR A 182 -3.47 -5.09 -4.15
C TYR A 182 -4.82 -4.56 -3.64
N CYS A 183 -5.89 -4.78 -4.40
CA CYS A 183 -7.26 -4.56 -3.96
C CYS A 183 -8.23 -5.49 -4.69
N GLU A 184 -9.46 -5.59 -4.20
CA GLU A 184 -10.55 -6.36 -4.78
C GLU A 184 -10.21 -7.87 -4.94
N THR A 185 -10.63 -8.50 -6.04
CA THR A 185 -10.45 -9.95 -6.26
C THR A 185 -9.01 -10.45 -6.19
N PRO A 186 -7.98 -9.73 -6.63
CA PRO A 186 -6.58 -10.12 -6.40
C PRO A 186 -6.21 -10.28 -4.93
N GLY A 187 -6.93 -9.60 -4.03
CA GLY A 187 -6.76 -9.73 -2.57
C GLY A 187 -7.53 -10.88 -1.92
N ASN A 188 -8.28 -11.66 -2.70
CA ASN A 188 -8.96 -12.84 -2.15
C ASN A 188 -7.94 -13.91 -1.79
N THR A 189 -7.88 -14.29 -0.53
CA THR A 189 -6.98 -15.33 -0.02
C THR A 189 -7.63 -16.10 1.11
N ASP A 190 -7.34 -17.39 1.18
CA ASP A 190 -7.71 -18.27 2.30
C ASP A 190 -6.57 -18.39 3.34
N ASP A 191 -5.37 -17.89 3.01
CA ASP A 191 -4.19 -17.89 3.90
C ASP A 191 -3.77 -16.46 4.22
N LEU A 192 -3.84 -16.09 5.50
CA LEU A 192 -3.44 -14.77 6.00
C LEU A 192 -1.98 -14.71 6.49
N HIS A 193 -1.20 -15.76 6.25
CA HIS A 193 0.22 -15.74 6.58
C HIS A 193 1.01 -14.96 5.52
N LEU A 194 2.07 -14.31 5.96
CA LEU A 194 3.10 -13.81 5.06
C LEU A 194 3.75 -14.97 4.28
N SER A 195 4.39 -14.66 3.17
CA SER A 195 5.09 -15.64 2.33
C SER A 195 6.06 -16.51 3.16
N ALA A 196 6.30 -17.72 2.69
CA ALA A 196 7.26 -18.63 3.33
C ALA A 196 8.67 -18.02 3.42
N ASN A 197 9.09 -17.27 2.37
CA ASN A 197 10.40 -16.63 2.34
C ASN A 197 10.51 -15.52 3.39
N GLN A 198 9.51 -14.68 3.56
CA GLN A 198 9.54 -13.62 4.58
C GLN A 198 9.55 -14.19 5.99
N ARG A 199 8.75 -15.23 6.25
CA ARG A 199 8.74 -15.93 7.54
C ARG A 199 10.08 -16.57 7.83
N GLU A 200 10.72 -17.20 6.84
CA GLU A 200 12.05 -17.79 6.98
C GLU A 200 13.14 -16.73 7.19
N LEU A 201 13.06 -15.60 6.48
CA LEU A 201 13.96 -14.46 6.69
C LEU A 201 13.90 -13.99 8.15
N VAL A 202 12.71 -13.73 8.68
CA VAL A 202 12.52 -13.29 10.06
C VAL A 202 13.05 -14.34 11.06
N ARG A 203 12.79 -15.62 10.82
CA ARG A 203 13.28 -16.71 11.66
C ARG A 203 14.82 -16.76 11.71
N ARG A 204 15.49 -16.61 10.56
CA ARG A 204 16.96 -16.61 10.48
C ARG A 204 17.55 -15.37 11.11
N LEU A 205 16.97 -14.20 10.89
CA LEU A 205 17.43 -12.96 11.52
C LEU A 205 17.27 -13.01 13.04
N ALA A 206 16.15 -13.53 13.54
CA ALA A 206 15.92 -13.70 14.98
C ALA A 206 16.93 -14.69 15.60
N ALA A 207 17.32 -15.74 14.86
CA ALA A 207 18.32 -16.72 15.33
C ALA A 207 19.75 -16.13 15.51
N THR A 208 20.02 -14.94 14.96
CA THR A 208 21.30 -14.24 15.20
C THR A 208 21.45 -13.72 16.64
N GLY A 209 20.36 -13.66 17.41
CA GLY A 209 20.34 -13.13 18.77
C GLY A 209 20.46 -11.60 18.86
N LYS A 210 20.52 -10.89 17.73
CA LYS A 210 20.52 -9.43 17.71
C LYS A 210 19.11 -8.88 18.03
N PRO A 211 19.02 -7.70 18.67
CA PRO A 211 17.74 -7.01 18.81
C PRO A 211 17.05 -6.86 17.46
N LEU A 212 15.80 -7.30 17.38
CA LEU A 212 15.02 -7.32 16.13
C LEU A 212 13.78 -6.43 16.28
N LEU A 213 13.70 -5.43 15.42
CA LEU A 213 12.51 -4.63 15.18
C LEU A 213 11.79 -5.18 13.95
N LEU A 214 10.54 -5.54 14.10
CA LEU A 214 9.67 -5.99 13.01
C LEU A 214 8.68 -4.88 12.64
N ILE A 215 8.62 -4.53 11.36
CA ILE A 215 7.71 -3.53 10.80
C ILE A 215 6.89 -4.18 9.69
#